data_33c2b73d85387ffabacf502b606688ca
#
_entry.id   33c2b73d85387ffabacf502b606688ca
#
_cell.length_a   1.000
_cell.length_b   1.000
_cell.length_c   1.000
_cell.angle_alpha   90.00
_cell.angle_beta   90.00
_cell.angle_gamma   90.00
#
_symmetry.space_group_name_H-M   'P 1'
#
loop_
_entity.id
_entity.type
_entity.pdbx_description
1 polymer ?
#
loop_
_entity_poly.entity_id
_entity_poly.type
_entity_poly.pdbx_seq_one_letter_code
_entity_poly.pdbx_strand_id
1 'polypeptide(L)' 'MNPPSARGPLDHAVREQIVEAAFEHFGHYGYEKTTVAELAKSIGFSKSYIYKFFDSKQSI' A
#
# COMPACT_ATOMS: atom_id res chain seq x y z
N MET A 1 23.77 5.47 7.58
CA MET A 1 23.10 5.18 7.52
C MET A 1 22.19 5.31 7.13
N ASN A 2 21.86 5.05 6.84
CA ASN A 2 21.01 5.00 6.38
C ASN A 2 20.09 5.51 6.67
N PRO A 3 19.72 5.93 6.66
CA PRO A 3 18.88 6.32 7.04
C PRO A 3 17.88 6.33 6.90
N PRO A 4 17.92 6.67 6.51
CA PRO A 4 16.76 6.70 6.89
C PRO A 4 16.35 5.46 7.08
N SER A 5 16.66 5.12 7.83
CA SER A 5 16.29 3.97 8.40
C SER A 5 14.97 3.49 8.02
N ALA A 6 14.03 4.34 7.91
CA ALA A 6 12.72 3.95 7.51
C ALA A 6 12.72 3.36 6.11
N ARG A 7 13.79 3.53 5.41
CA ARG A 7 13.91 3.03 4.04
C ARG A 7 14.64 1.72 3.97
N GLY A 8 14.62 0.96 5.03
CA GLY A 8 15.30 -0.32 5.06
C GLY A 8 14.47 -1.44 4.48
N PRO A 9 14.91 -2.67 4.68
CA PRO A 9 14.23 -3.84 4.15
C PRO A 9 12.79 -3.98 4.62
N LEU A 10 12.51 -3.56 5.85
CA LEU A 10 11.15 -3.64 6.38
C LEU A 10 10.22 -2.71 5.60
N ASP A 11 10.73 -1.53 5.27
CA ASP A 11 9.95 -0.58 4.51
C ASP A 11 9.61 -1.15 3.13
N HIS A 12 10.59 -1.79 2.50
CA HIS A 12 10.39 -2.38 1.20
C HIS A 12 9.35 -3.50 1.26
N ALA A 13 9.41 -4.32 2.29
CA ALA A 13 8.46 -5.43 2.45
C ALA A 13 7.03 -4.91 2.59
N VAL A 14 6.86 -3.83 3.34
CA VAL A 14 5.55 -3.24 3.53
C VAL A 14 5.02 -2.69 2.21
N ARG A 15 5.88 -2.02 1.45
CA ARG A 15 5.46 -1.49 0.16
C ARG A 15 5.02 -2.59 -0.77
N GLU A 16 5.75 -3.69 -0.80
CA GLU A 16 5.38 -4.82 -1.64
C GLU A 16 4.06 -5.44 -1.22
N GLN A 17 3.84 -5.51 0.09
CA GLN A 17 2.60 -6.04 0.61
C GLN A 17 1.41 -5.20 0.15
N ILE A 18 1.57 -3.89 0.17
CA ILE A 18 0.53 -2.99 -0.28
C ILE A 18 0.28 -3.16 -1.77
N VAL A 19 1.36 -3.24 -2.55
CA VAL A 19 1.23 -3.39 -4.00
C VAL A 19 0.54 -4.70 -4.35
N GLU A 20 0.88 -5.78 -3.68
CA GLU A 20 0.24 -7.06 -3.96
C GLU A 20 -1.23 -7.04 -3.64
N ALA A 21 -1.60 -6.44 -2.50
CA ALA A 21 -3.00 -6.33 -2.14
C ALA A 21 -3.75 -5.47 -3.15
N ALA A 22 -3.13 -4.38 -3.58
CA ALA A 22 -3.75 -3.51 -4.57
C ALA A 22 -3.97 -4.24 -5.88
N PHE A 23 -2.96 -4.99 -6.31
CA PHE A 23 -3.05 -5.73 -7.56
C PHE A 23 -4.22 -6.72 -7.52
N GLU A 24 -4.37 -7.44 -6.42
CA GLU A 24 -5.47 -8.37 -6.27
C GLU A 24 -6.82 -7.68 -6.27
N HIS A 25 -6.92 -6.56 -5.55
CA HIS A 25 -8.17 -5.83 -5.49
C HIS A 25 -8.54 -5.24 -6.86
N PHE A 26 -7.55 -4.69 -7.56
CA PHE A 26 -7.80 -4.13 -8.88
C PHE A 26 -8.29 -5.21 -9.84
N GLY A 27 -7.69 -6.41 -9.75
CA GLY A 27 -8.08 -7.49 -10.64
C GLY A 27 -9.43 -8.10 -10.30
N HIS A 28 -9.79 -8.08 -9.01
CA HIS A 28 -11.01 -8.72 -8.56
C HIS A 28 -12.23 -7.77 -8.62
N TYR A 29 -12.03 -6.53 -8.16
CA TYR A 29 -13.14 -5.58 -8.08
C TYR A 29 -13.09 -4.48 -9.13
N GLY A 30 -11.94 -4.32 -9.78
CA GLY A 30 -11.75 -3.22 -10.72
C GLY A 30 -11.06 -2.05 -10.06
N TYR A 31 -10.22 -1.38 -10.83
CA TYR A 31 -9.45 -0.25 -10.32
C TYR A 31 -10.36 0.85 -9.79
N GLU A 32 -11.41 1.15 -10.54
CA GLU A 32 -12.30 2.25 -10.18
C GLU A 32 -13.01 2.02 -8.86
N LYS A 33 -13.34 0.79 -8.56
CA LYS A 33 -14.09 0.47 -7.36
C LYS A 33 -13.23 0.23 -6.14
N THR A 34 -11.92 0.14 -6.31
CA THR A 34 -11.01 -0.10 -5.21
C THR A 34 -10.59 1.22 -4.60
N THR A 35 -10.67 1.32 -3.27
CA THR A 35 -10.23 2.52 -2.57
C THR A 35 -9.06 2.17 -1.66
N VAL A 36 -8.27 3.19 -1.32
CA VAL A 36 -7.15 3.00 -0.40
C VAL A 36 -7.65 2.54 0.96
N ALA A 37 -8.82 3.03 1.39
CA ALA A 37 -9.40 2.60 2.65
C ALA A 37 -9.67 1.10 2.66
N GLU A 38 -10.19 0.58 1.55
CA GLU A 38 -10.48 -0.84 1.45
C GLU A 38 -9.20 -1.66 1.44
N LEU A 39 -8.18 -1.18 0.72
CA LEU A 39 -6.91 -1.85 0.73
C LEU A 39 -6.33 -1.94 2.13
N ALA A 40 -6.35 -0.81 2.84
CA ALA A 40 -5.82 -0.77 4.19
C ALA A 40 -6.53 -1.76 5.08
N LYS A 41 -7.84 -1.81 4.98
CA LYS A 41 -8.63 -2.71 5.80
C LYS A 41 -8.30 -4.16 5.51
N SER A 42 -8.07 -4.50 4.26
CA SER A 42 -7.85 -5.89 3.87
C SER A 42 -6.52 -6.42 4.39
N ILE A 43 -5.54 -5.56 4.57
CA ILE A 43 -4.23 -5.99 5.04
C ILE A 43 -3.95 -5.57 6.47
N GLY A 44 -4.94 -4.98 7.16
CA GLY A 44 -4.78 -4.65 8.56
C GLY A 44 -4.03 -3.36 8.82
N PHE A 45 -3.94 -2.49 7.85
CA PHE A 45 -3.27 -1.20 8.00
C PHE A 45 -4.29 -0.08 8.10
N SER A 46 -3.85 1.08 8.55
CA SER A 46 -4.68 2.27 8.50
C SER A 46 -4.46 2.93 7.14
N LYS A 47 -5.43 3.74 6.73
CA LYS A 47 -5.29 4.49 5.49
C LYS A 47 -4.11 5.44 5.56
N SER A 48 -3.90 6.05 6.72
CA SER A 48 -2.77 6.95 6.91
C SER A 48 -1.45 6.24 6.71
N TYR A 49 -1.37 4.99 7.15
CA TYR A 49 -0.15 4.24 7.03
C TYR A 49 0.20 4.00 5.56
N ILE A 50 -0.81 3.68 4.76
CA ILE A 50 -0.58 3.48 3.33
C ILE A 50 -0.11 4.77 2.68
N TYR A 51 -0.68 5.90 3.07
CA TYR A 51 -0.30 7.18 2.48
C TYR A 51 1.11 7.61 2.86
N LYS A 52 1.74 6.93 3.80
CA LYS A 52 3.17 7.19 4.05
C LYS A 52 4.04 6.65 2.93
N PHE A 53 3.54 5.71 2.16
CA PHE A 53 4.33 5.06 1.11
C PHE A 53 3.88 5.46 -0.29
N PHE A 54 2.62 5.81 -0.45
CA PHE A 54 2.07 6.14 -1.75
C PHE A 54 1.20 7.39 -1.64
N ASP A 55 1.31 8.26 -2.63
CA ASP A 55 0.56 9.52 -2.61
C ASP A 55 -0.92 9.30 -2.84
N SER A 56 -1.27 8.33 -3.64
CA SER A 56 -2.65 8.10 -4.02
C SER A 56 -2.79 6.69 -4.58
N LYS A 57 -4.02 6.31 -4.89
CA LYS A 57 -4.28 5.03 -5.50
C LYS A 57 -3.52 4.88 -6.82
N GLN A 58 -3.40 5.96 -7.56
CA GLN A 58 -2.70 5.92 -8.83
C GLN A 58 -1.22 5.64 -8.67
N SER A 59 -0.65 5.95 -7.51
CA SER A 59 0.77 5.71 -7.25
C SER A 59 1.06 4.26 -6.90
N ILE A 60 0.05 3.53 -6.55
CA ILE A 60 0.23 2.14 -6.22
C ILE A 60 0.28 1.31 -7.48
#